data_c2e4011db71ced4af68cdf2c696855c6
#
_entry.id   c2e4011db71ced4af68cdf2c696855c6
#
_cell.length_a   1.000
_cell.length_b   1.000
_cell.length_c   1.000
_cell.angle_alpha   90.00
_cell.angle_beta   90.00
_cell.angle_gamma   90.00
#
_symmetry.space_group_name_H-M   'P 1'
#
loop_
_entity.id
_entity.type
_entity.pdbx_description
1 polymer ?
#
loop_
_entity_poly.entity_id
_entity_poly.type
_entity_poly.pdbx_seq_one_letter_code
_entity_poly.pdbx_strand_id
1 'polypeptide(L)'
;IIGTLNNCSSGFTPWGTYLMCEENWHNYFVNHDAADLAKRTSHKRYGIAGEGLSKLYGWETADARFNATPDPTQPHSGYVNEPNRFGWVVEVDPFDPQSKPVKRTAFGRYCRECSVLSLGEDGRMAFYSGDDTNGEYVYKFVPAGRFVPGADQANRQLLDSGTLYVARFNADGSGEWLALVHGQNGLTVENGFTDQAEVLLNARAAADQAGATPMDRPEWVAVHPRSREVYVTLTNNDNRGVKWPTDKANPRPVNLHGQILRWNEKDADPTATAFTWEVFLLAGEQPGAKDASGQPAPPNLTGTINGDIFSSP
;
A
#
# COMPACT_ATOMS: atom_id res chain seq x y z
N ILE A 1 2.00 -22.71 -2.29
CA ILE A 1 1.48 -21.54 -1.54
C ILE A 1 0.62 -22.08 -0.43
N ILE A 2 0.84 -21.60 0.78
CA ILE A 2 0.07 -21.99 1.95
C ILE A 2 -0.92 -20.89 2.28
N GLY A 3 -1.96 -20.76 1.45
CA GLY A 3 -3.08 -19.85 1.69
C GLY A 3 -2.77 -18.37 1.51
N THR A 4 -3.70 -17.57 1.96
CA THR A 4 -3.68 -16.11 1.97
C THR A 4 -4.21 -15.62 3.32
N LEU A 5 -3.76 -14.46 3.78
CA LEU A 5 -4.15 -13.90 5.07
C LEU A 5 -4.73 -12.51 4.92
N ASN A 6 -5.82 -12.24 5.65
CA ASN A 6 -6.41 -10.93 5.81
C ASN A 6 -6.62 -10.21 4.48
N ASN A 7 -7.32 -10.86 3.54
CA ASN A 7 -7.69 -10.20 2.29
C ASN A 7 -8.70 -9.10 2.61
N CYS A 8 -8.36 -7.87 2.26
CA CYS A 8 -9.22 -6.74 2.44
C CYS A 8 -9.94 -6.41 1.12
N SER A 9 -9.44 -5.46 0.41
CA SER A 9 -10.00 -5.04 -0.84
C SER A 9 -9.37 -5.75 -2.04
N SER A 10 -9.59 -5.28 -3.24
CA SER A 10 -9.34 -6.03 -4.45
C SER A 10 -9.03 -5.17 -5.66
N GLY A 11 -8.85 -5.83 -6.75
CA GLY A 11 -8.80 -5.32 -8.10
C GLY A 11 -9.17 -6.40 -9.10
N PHE A 12 -9.10 -6.08 -10.35
CA PHE A 12 -9.30 -7.03 -11.45
C PHE A 12 -8.39 -6.70 -12.62
N THR A 13 -8.15 -7.70 -13.44
CA THR A 13 -7.35 -7.56 -14.66
C THR A 13 -8.24 -7.43 -15.88
N PRO A 14 -7.75 -6.86 -16.98
CA PRO A 14 -8.54 -6.78 -18.20
C PRO A 14 -8.73 -8.15 -18.91
N TRP A 15 -8.07 -9.20 -18.43
CA TRP A 15 -8.27 -10.58 -18.89
C TRP A 15 -9.16 -11.40 -17.94
N GLY A 16 -9.86 -10.75 -16.99
CA GLY A 16 -10.92 -11.35 -16.20
C GLY A 16 -10.51 -12.06 -14.92
N THR A 17 -9.25 -11.94 -14.48
CA THR A 17 -8.84 -12.46 -13.17
C THR A 17 -9.08 -11.43 -12.06
N TYR A 18 -9.23 -11.95 -10.83
CA TYR A 18 -9.45 -11.16 -9.62
C TYR A 18 -8.16 -11.04 -8.83
N LEU A 19 -7.88 -9.84 -8.31
CA LEU A 19 -6.69 -9.55 -7.51
C LEU A 19 -7.12 -9.31 -6.05
N MET A 20 -6.80 -10.25 -5.17
CA MET A 20 -7.01 -10.11 -3.73
C MET A 20 -5.79 -9.43 -3.10
N CYS A 21 -6.02 -8.58 -2.10
CA CYS A 21 -4.98 -7.80 -1.44
C CYS A 21 -4.83 -8.24 0.02
N GLU A 22 -3.65 -8.72 0.39
CA GLU A 22 -3.33 -9.11 1.77
C GLU A 22 -2.94 -7.86 2.56
N GLU A 23 -3.78 -7.46 3.51
CA GLU A 23 -3.61 -6.20 4.25
C GLU A 23 -2.95 -6.42 5.62
N ASN A 24 -3.69 -6.78 6.64
CA ASN A 24 -3.23 -6.83 8.03
C ASN A 24 -2.56 -8.17 8.40
N TRP A 25 -1.91 -8.83 7.45
CA TRP A 25 -1.26 -10.13 7.59
C TRP A 25 -0.23 -10.18 8.73
N HIS A 26 0.47 -9.07 9.00
CA HIS A 26 1.51 -8.98 10.02
C HIS A 26 0.98 -9.18 11.44
N ASN A 27 -0.30 -8.92 11.67
CA ASN A 27 -0.98 -9.07 12.95
C ASN A 27 -1.25 -10.54 13.34
N TYR A 28 -0.95 -11.48 12.46
CA TYR A 28 -1.05 -12.93 12.74
C TYR A 28 0.21 -13.51 13.34
N PHE A 29 1.34 -12.81 13.30
CA PHE A 29 2.66 -13.32 13.65
C PHE A 29 3.23 -12.70 14.91
N VAL A 30 4.10 -13.50 15.58
CA VAL A 30 4.96 -13.04 16.68
C VAL A 30 6.42 -13.40 16.38
N ASN A 31 7.35 -12.61 16.92
CA ASN A 31 8.77 -12.92 16.98
C ASN A 31 9.31 -12.48 18.36
N HIS A 32 9.40 -13.41 19.30
CA HIS A 32 9.80 -13.15 20.68
C HIS A 32 11.32 -12.99 20.88
N ASP A 33 12.14 -13.20 19.85
CA ASP A 33 13.55 -12.88 19.89
C ASP A 33 13.76 -11.38 19.63
N ALA A 34 13.88 -10.59 20.67
CA ALA A 34 14.07 -9.14 20.59
C ALA A 34 15.33 -8.75 19.80
N ALA A 35 16.39 -9.56 19.82
CA ALA A 35 17.64 -9.30 19.10
C ALA A 35 17.47 -9.57 17.60
N ASP A 36 16.76 -10.63 17.23
CA ASP A 36 16.42 -10.90 15.83
C ASP A 36 15.43 -9.86 15.30
N LEU A 37 14.35 -9.60 16.05
CA LEU A 37 13.33 -8.62 15.66
C LEU A 37 13.93 -7.22 15.42
N ALA A 38 14.87 -6.78 16.25
CA ALA A 38 15.53 -5.49 16.11
C ALA A 38 16.33 -5.34 14.80
N LYS A 39 16.84 -6.45 14.26
CA LYS A 39 17.70 -6.49 13.07
C LYS A 39 16.94 -6.86 11.79
N ARG A 40 15.83 -7.58 11.91
CA ARG A 40 15.06 -8.11 10.79
C ARG A 40 14.07 -7.08 10.26
N THR A 41 14.46 -6.34 9.22
CA THR A 41 13.63 -5.31 8.60
C THR A 41 12.25 -5.85 8.19
N SER A 42 12.21 -7.07 7.62
CA SER A 42 10.97 -7.72 7.17
C SER A 42 9.97 -8.07 8.30
N HIS A 43 10.37 -7.95 9.56
CA HIS A 43 9.48 -8.07 10.72
C HIS A 43 9.25 -6.73 11.40
N LYS A 44 10.36 -6.04 11.76
CA LYS A 44 10.33 -4.78 12.51
C LYS A 44 9.55 -3.69 11.79
N ARG A 45 9.83 -3.47 10.50
CA ARG A 45 9.21 -2.37 9.73
C ARG A 45 7.71 -2.60 9.49
N TYR A 46 7.25 -3.84 9.58
CA TYR A 46 5.82 -4.20 9.50
C TYR A 46 5.14 -4.31 10.86
N GLY A 47 5.87 -4.21 11.96
CA GLY A 47 5.30 -4.21 13.30
C GLY A 47 4.81 -5.58 13.76
N ILE A 48 5.51 -6.68 13.38
CA ILE A 48 5.28 -7.99 13.96
C ILE A 48 5.51 -7.92 15.49
N ALA A 49 4.60 -8.52 16.26
CA ALA A 49 4.63 -8.43 17.71
C ALA A 49 5.87 -9.11 18.29
N GLY A 50 6.58 -8.41 19.20
CA GLY A 50 7.76 -8.92 19.92
C GLY A 50 7.44 -9.49 21.29
N GLU A 51 6.31 -9.12 21.87
CA GLU A 51 5.88 -9.53 23.21
C GLU A 51 4.40 -9.91 23.21
N GLY A 52 4.02 -10.79 24.13
CA GLY A 52 2.64 -11.24 24.26
C GLY A 52 2.15 -12.06 23.07
N LEU A 53 0.86 -12.01 22.81
CA LEU A 53 0.22 -12.66 21.67
C LEU A 53 0.31 -11.77 20.42
N SER A 54 0.14 -12.37 19.24
CA SER A 54 -0.08 -11.64 18.00
C SER A 54 -1.26 -10.70 18.13
N LYS A 55 -1.12 -9.47 17.60
CA LYS A 55 -1.94 -8.29 17.95
C LYS A 55 -3.46 -8.50 17.92
N LEU A 56 -3.97 -9.30 16.95
CA LEU A 56 -5.41 -9.42 16.75
C LEU A 56 -5.95 -10.81 17.13
N TYR A 57 -5.17 -11.89 16.97
CA TYR A 57 -5.78 -13.20 16.88
C TYR A 57 -5.16 -14.28 17.75
N GLY A 58 -3.91 -14.17 18.19
CA GLY A 58 -3.23 -15.22 18.96
C GLY A 58 -3.08 -16.56 18.19
N TRP A 59 -2.97 -16.53 16.86
CA TRP A 59 -2.91 -17.72 16.00
C TRP A 59 -1.70 -18.60 16.30
N GLU A 60 -0.59 -18.03 16.79
CA GLU A 60 0.61 -18.76 17.20
C GLU A 60 0.35 -19.75 18.33
N THR A 61 -0.74 -19.59 19.06
CA THR A 61 -1.15 -20.54 20.10
C THR A 61 -1.82 -21.80 19.54
N ALA A 62 -2.36 -21.72 18.32
CA ALA A 62 -3.05 -22.81 17.64
C ALA A 62 -2.18 -23.48 16.58
N ASP A 63 -1.31 -22.72 15.90
CA ASP A 63 -0.42 -23.25 14.85
C ASP A 63 0.96 -22.57 14.95
N ALA A 64 1.99 -23.38 15.18
CA ALA A 64 3.37 -22.94 15.36
C ALA A 64 3.92 -22.14 14.16
N ARG A 65 3.35 -22.27 12.96
CA ARG A 65 3.76 -21.48 11.79
C ARG A 65 3.60 -19.96 11.96
N PHE A 66 2.74 -19.52 12.89
CA PHE A 66 2.54 -18.10 13.19
C PHE A 66 3.53 -17.58 14.24
N ASN A 67 4.35 -18.45 14.82
CA ASN A 67 5.49 -18.06 15.65
C ASN A 67 6.75 -17.97 14.78
N ALA A 68 7.10 -16.76 14.39
CA ALA A 68 8.27 -16.46 13.56
C ALA A 68 9.55 -16.19 14.41
N THR A 69 9.55 -16.58 15.69
CA THR A 69 10.77 -16.59 16.51
C THR A 69 11.77 -17.58 15.91
N PRO A 70 13.04 -17.20 15.67
CA PRO A 70 14.04 -18.13 15.14
C PRO A 70 14.23 -19.34 16.07
N ASP A 71 14.17 -20.54 15.52
CA ASP A 71 14.49 -21.78 16.21
C ASP A 71 15.66 -22.48 15.54
N PRO A 72 16.89 -22.35 16.08
CA PRO A 72 18.09 -22.93 15.47
C PRO A 72 18.11 -24.47 15.48
N THR A 73 17.18 -25.11 16.21
CA THR A 73 17.05 -26.57 16.24
C THR A 73 16.25 -27.12 15.06
N GLN A 74 15.56 -26.25 14.34
CA GLN A 74 14.73 -26.59 13.19
C GLN A 74 15.41 -26.24 11.86
N PRO A 75 15.09 -26.96 10.76
CA PRO A 75 15.50 -26.56 9.42
C PRO A 75 15.09 -25.12 9.12
N HIS A 76 15.98 -24.35 8.46
CA HIS A 76 15.77 -22.95 8.10
C HIS A 76 15.41 -22.03 9.28
N SER A 77 15.81 -22.38 10.50
CA SER A 77 15.45 -21.71 11.75
C SER A 77 13.94 -21.65 11.99
N GLY A 78 13.23 -22.71 11.64
CA GLY A 78 11.79 -22.85 11.85
C GLY A 78 10.96 -21.94 10.93
N TYR A 79 10.01 -21.24 11.49
CA TYR A 79 9.06 -20.40 10.75
C TYR A 79 9.47 -18.92 10.63
N VAL A 80 10.73 -18.59 10.88
CA VAL A 80 11.21 -17.19 10.89
C VAL A 80 10.91 -16.45 9.57
N ASN A 81 10.84 -17.13 8.45
CA ASN A 81 10.53 -16.54 7.16
C ASN A 81 9.04 -16.72 6.72
N GLU A 82 8.21 -17.33 7.56
CA GLU A 82 6.79 -17.54 7.22
C GLU A 82 6.04 -16.23 6.96
N PRO A 83 6.26 -15.12 7.71
CA PRO A 83 5.65 -13.83 7.42
C PRO A 83 5.94 -13.30 6.01
N ASN A 84 7.08 -13.67 5.44
CA ASN A 84 7.50 -13.21 4.10
C ASN A 84 6.63 -13.78 2.96
N ARG A 85 5.78 -14.76 3.26
CA ARG A 85 4.83 -15.34 2.29
C ARG A 85 3.57 -14.49 2.11
N PHE A 86 3.35 -13.49 2.96
CA PHE A 86 2.11 -12.70 3.02
C PHE A 86 2.38 -11.20 2.80
N GLY A 87 1.33 -10.45 2.48
CA GLY A 87 1.40 -9.03 2.14
C GLY A 87 1.50 -8.77 0.63
N TRP A 88 1.13 -9.76 -0.18
CA TRP A 88 1.21 -9.72 -1.63
C TRP A 88 -0.17 -9.53 -2.28
N VAL A 89 -0.17 -9.21 -3.57
CA VAL A 89 -1.34 -9.41 -4.42
C VAL A 89 -1.48 -10.88 -4.74
N VAL A 90 -2.69 -11.42 -4.60
CA VAL A 90 -3.01 -12.82 -4.93
C VAL A 90 -3.99 -12.82 -6.10
N GLU A 91 -3.55 -13.26 -7.27
CA GLU A 91 -4.40 -13.38 -8.45
C GLU A 91 -5.12 -14.71 -8.45
N VAL A 92 -6.43 -14.67 -8.70
CA VAL A 92 -7.32 -15.82 -8.79
C VAL A 92 -8.11 -15.75 -10.09
N ASP A 93 -8.25 -16.87 -10.78
CA ASP A 93 -9.18 -16.99 -11.90
C ASP A 93 -10.54 -17.46 -11.38
N PRO A 94 -11.57 -16.59 -11.33
CA PRO A 94 -12.88 -16.96 -10.80
C PRO A 94 -13.67 -17.89 -11.75
N PHE A 95 -13.21 -18.02 -12.99
CA PHE A 95 -13.87 -18.85 -14.03
C PHE A 95 -13.24 -20.23 -14.19
N ASP A 96 -12.08 -20.47 -13.56
CA ASP A 96 -11.41 -21.78 -13.55
C ASP A 96 -11.18 -22.26 -12.11
N PRO A 97 -12.09 -23.11 -11.57
CA PRO A 97 -11.99 -23.62 -10.21
C PRO A 97 -10.79 -24.58 -10.00
N GLN A 98 -10.13 -25.01 -11.07
CA GLN A 98 -8.93 -25.84 -11.01
C GLN A 98 -7.65 -24.99 -11.05
N SER A 99 -7.74 -23.69 -11.34
CA SER A 99 -6.59 -22.81 -11.35
C SER A 99 -6.01 -22.65 -9.94
N LYS A 100 -4.69 -22.49 -9.86
CA LYS A 100 -4.02 -22.21 -8.58
C LYS A 100 -3.89 -20.70 -8.39
N PRO A 101 -4.23 -20.16 -7.20
CA PRO A 101 -3.93 -18.77 -6.87
C PRO A 101 -2.44 -18.48 -7.01
N VAL A 102 -2.11 -17.32 -7.56
CA VAL A 102 -0.73 -16.89 -7.82
C VAL A 102 -0.42 -15.63 -7.03
N LYS A 103 0.63 -15.68 -6.20
CA LYS A 103 1.13 -14.45 -5.53
C LYS A 103 2.00 -13.66 -6.49
N ARG A 104 1.57 -12.43 -6.80
CA ARG A 104 2.23 -11.50 -7.72
C ARG A 104 3.25 -10.64 -6.97
N THR A 105 4.44 -11.22 -6.73
CA THR A 105 5.46 -10.61 -5.88
C THR A 105 6.09 -9.35 -6.45
N ALA A 106 6.01 -9.14 -7.76
CA ALA A 106 6.49 -7.91 -8.42
C ALA A 106 5.76 -6.64 -7.94
N PHE A 107 4.58 -6.77 -7.37
CA PHE A 107 3.83 -5.66 -6.76
C PHE A 107 4.42 -5.15 -5.43
N GLY A 108 5.42 -5.83 -4.86
CA GLY A 108 5.96 -5.51 -3.54
C GLY A 108 5.06 -5.90 -2.38
N ARG A 109 5.64 -5.98 -1.18
CA ARG A 109 4.99 -6.43 0.06
C ARG A 109 4.71 -5.26 0.99
N TYR A 110 3.44 -5.06 1.37
CA TYR A 110 2.98 -4.07 2.35
C TYR A 110 1.54 -4.40 2.82
N CYS A 111 0.93 -3.56 3.67
CA CYS A 111 -0.47 -3.70 4.08
C CYS A 111 -1.37 -3.13 2.98
N ARG A 112 -1.66 -3.98 2.01
CA ARG A 112 -2.28 -3.55 0.76
C ARG A 112 -3.79 -3.49 0.86
N GLU A 113 -4.35 -2.32 0.61
CA GLU A 113 -5.79 -2.13 0.55
C GLU A 113 -6.40 -2.63 -0.76
N CYS A 114 -5.92 -2.14 -1.89
CA CYS A 114 -6.51 -2.42 -3.19
C CYS A 114 -5.44 -2.63 -4.27
N SER A 115 -5.86 -3.00 -5.48
CA SER A 115 -5.01 -3.07 -6.67
C SER A 115 -5.81 -2.62 -7.89
N VAL A 116 -5.92 -1.30 -8.08
CA VAL A 116 -6.84 -0.70 -9.05
C VAL A 116 -6.16 -0.43 -10.38
N LEU A 117 -6.73 -1.01 -11.44
CA LEU A 117 -6.24 -0.90 -12.82
C LEU A 117 -6.51 0.48 -13.42
N SER A 118 -5.50 1.05 -14.05
CA SER A 118 -5.61 2.07 -15.10
C SER A 118 -5.10 1.49 -16.41
N LEU A 119 -5.94 1.46 -17.45
CA LEU A 119 -5.63 0.89 -18.76
C LEU A 119 -5.62 1.98 -19.83
N GLY A 120 -4.49 2.14 -20.52
CA GLY A 120 -4.35 2.99 -21.69
C GLY A 120 -4.96 2.35 -22.94
N GLU A 121 -5.32 3.18 -23.92
CA GLU A 121 -5.90 2.70 -25.18
C GLU A 121 -4.93 1.80 -25.98
N ASP A 122 -3.65 1.97 -25.78
CA ASP A 122 -2.57 1.19 -26.40
C ASP A 122 -2.17 -0.06 -25.62
N GLY A 123 -2.94 -0.42 -24.59
CA GLY A 123 -2.71 -1.61 -23.74
C GLY A 123 -1.66 -1.42 -22.63
N ARG A 124 -1.05 -0.24 -22.47
CA ARG A 124 -0.23 0.07 -21.30
C ARG A 124 -1.10 0.11 -20.04
N MET A 125 -0.56 -0.37 -18.95
CA MET A 125 -1.30 -0.51 -17.70
C MET A 125 -0.51 -0.01 -16.51
N ALA A 126 -1.23 0.44 -15.50
CA ALA A 126 -0.72 0.60 -14.15
C ALA A 126 -1.76 0.07 -13.14
N PHE A 127 -1.27 -0.35 -11.97
CA PHE A 127 -2.09 -0.75 -10.83
C PHE A 127 -1.71 0.13 -9.64
N TYR A 128 -2.69 0.83 -9.08
CA TYR A 128 -2.51 1.70 -7.91
C TYR A 128 -2.96 1.02 -6.64
N SER A 129 -2.28 1.31 -5.54
CA SER A 129 -2.58 0.75 -4.21
C SER A 129 -2.25 1.74 -3.11
N GLY A 130 -3.03 1.71 -2.02
CA GLY A 130 -2.67 2.30 -0.73
C GLY A 130 -2.02 1.27 0.20
N ASP A 131 -1.19 1.72 1.12
CA ASP A 131 -0.69 0.98 2.28
C ASP A 131 -1.37 1.56 3.53
N ASP A 132 -2.44 0.92 4.01
CA ASP A 132 -3.28 1.46 5.09
C ASP A 132 -2.60 1.37 6.45
N THR A 133 -1.69 2.31 6.67
CA THR A 133 -1.08 2.55 7.98
C THR A 133 -0.65 4.02 8.08
N ASN A 134 -0.71 4.60 9.27
CA ASN A 134 -0.25 5.97 9.50
C ASN A 134 1.20 6.17 9.04
N GLY A 135 1.40 7.13 8.13
CA GLY A 135 2.71 7.49 7.60
C GLY A 135 3.25 6.54 6.54
N GLU A 136 2.42 5.65 5.99
CA GLU A 136 2.77 4.80 4.86
C GLU A 136 2.39 5.43 3.52
N TYR A 137 2.45 4.69 2.42
CA TYR A 137 2.67 5.25 1.10
C TYR A 137 1.60 4.86 0.08
N VAL A 138 1.52 5.64 -0.99
CA VAL A 138 0.78 5.29 -2.22
C VAL A 138 1.75 4.67 -3.21
N TYR A 139 1.38 3.53 -3.78
CA TYR A 139 2.20 2.77 -4.72
C TYR A 139 1.55 2.65 -6.10
N LYS A 140 2.40 2.46 -7.11
CA LYS A 140 2.03 2.15 -8.48
C LYS A 140 2.88 1.01 -9.01
N PHE A 141 2.26 -0.04 -9.53
CA PHE A 141 2.94 -1.10 -10.26
C PHE A 141 2.67 -0.94 -11.76
N VAL A 142 3.73 -0.97 -12.57
CA VAL A 142 3.67 -0.90 -14.03
C VAL A 142 4.24 -2.18 -14.61
N PRO A 143 3.42 -3.05 -15.23
CA PRO A 143 3.90 -4.26 -15.92
C PRO A 143 4.89 -3.93 -17.03
N ALA A 144 5.87 -4.81 -17.25
CA ALA A 144 6.86 -4.65 -18.32
C ALA A 144 6.27 -4.78 -19.74
N GLY A 145 5.15 -5.50 -19.86
CA GLY A 145 4.44 -5.72 -21.12
C GLY A 145 3.13 -4.95 -21.21
N ARG A 146 2.43 -5.16 -22.32
CA ARG A 146 1.13 -4.51 -22.61
C ARG A 146 0.02 -5.56 -22.68
N PHE A 147 -1.16 -5.18 -22.28
CA PHE A 147 -2.36 -5.97 -22.50
C PHE A 147 -2.69 -6.05 -24.00
N VAL A 148 -2.95 -7.27 -24.47
CA VAL A 148 -3.38 -7.53 -25.85
C VAL A 148 -4.73 -8.27 -25.77
N PRO A 149 -5.82 -7.66 -26.25
CA PRO A 149 -7.11 -8.35 -26.26
C PRO A 149 -7.05 -9.70 -26.98
N GLY A 150 -7.60 -10.75 -26.34
CA GLY A 150 -7.63 -12.11 -26.90
C GLY A 150 -6.34 -12.93 -26.73
N ALA A 151 -5.28 -12.36 -26.15
CA ALA A 151 -4.03 -13.07 -25.87
C ALA A 151 -3.97 -13.55 -24.40
N ASP A 152 -5.02 -14.24 -23.93
CA ASP A 152 -5.25 -14.51 -22.51
C ASP A 152 -4.09 -15.19 -21.80
N GLN A 153 -3.47 -16.21 -22.42
CA GLN A 153 -2.35 -16.93 -21.83
C GLN A 153 -1.09 -16.03 -21.67
N ALA A 154 -0.79 -15.17 -22.65
CA ALA A 154 0.31 -14.23 -22.56
C ALA A 154 0.01 -13.12 -21.55
N ASN A 155 -1.24 -12.63 -21.51
CA ASN A 155 -1.67 -11.60 -20.56
C ASN A 155 -1.52 -12.07 -19.12
N ARG A 156 -1.75 -13.35 -18.82
CA ARG A 156 -1.59 -13.94 -17.45
C ARG A 156 -0.16 -13.84 -16.91
N GLN A 157 0.85 -13.63 -17.75
CA GLN A 157 2.25 -13.47 -17.35
C GLN A 157 2.66 -12.00 -17.14
N LEU A 158 1.81 -11.04 -17.51
CA LEU A 158 2.12 -9.61 -17.43
C LEU A 158 2.40 -9.13 -16.00
N LEU A 159 1.80 -9.78 -15.00
CA LEU A 159 1.99 -9.41 -13.60
C LEU A 159 3.21 -10.06 -12.93
N ASP A 160 3.97 -10.89 -13.65
CA ASP A 160 5.19 -11.53 -13.13
C ASP A 160 6.39 -10.58 -13.16
N SER A 161 6.37 -9.56 -14.04
CA SER A 161 7.46 -8.63 -14.20
C SER A 161 6.99 -7.20 -14.46
N GLY A 162 7.72 -6.25 -13.91
CA GLY A 162 7.40 -4.83 -14.03
C GLY A 162 8.18 -4.01 -13.01
N THR A 163 7.81 -2.76 -12.89
CA THR A 163 8.43 -1.84 -11.94
C THR A 163 7.40 -1.39 -10.90
N LEU A 164 7.76 -1.55 -9.63
CA LEU A 164 7.04 -0.95 -8.52
C LEU A 164 7.57 0.48 -8.31
N TYR A 165 6.66 1.41 -8.14
CA TYR A 165 6.94 2.81 -7.82
C TYR A 165 6.24 3.19 -6.52
N VAL A 166 6.76 4.24 -5.88
CA VAL A 166 6.14 4.91 -4.74
C VAL A 166 5.98 6.40 -5.04
N ALA A 167 4.90 7.01 -4.54
CA ALA A 167 4.58 8.41 -4.83
C ALA A 167 5.39 9.39 -3.99
N ARG A 168 5.86 10.48 -4.61
CA ARG A 168 6.29 11.71 -3.96
C ARG A 168 5.39 12.86 -4.41
N PHE A 169 4.71 13.48 -3.44
CA PHE A 169 3.82 14.62 -3.65
C PHE A 169 4.57 15.90 -3.32
N ASN A 170 4.88 16.73 -4.32
CA ASN A 170 5.63 17.97 -4.14
C ASN A 170 4.69 19.12 -3.75
N ALA A 171 5.21 20.10 -3.00
CA ALA A 171 4.42 21.22 -2.50
C ALA A 171 3.86 22.17 -3.59
N ASP A 172 4.41 22.13 -4.79
CA ASP A 172 3.96 22.93 -5.94
C ASP A 172 2.78 22.29 -6.69
N GLY A 173 2.34 21.09 -6.30
CA GLY A 173 1.29 20.33 -6.98
C GLY A 173 1.80 19.39 -8.08
N SER A 174 3.11 19.35 -8.31
CA SER A 174 3.72 18.27 -9.10
C SER A 174 3.90 17.00 -8.25
N GLY A 175 4.04 15.86 -8.91
CA GLY A 175 4.35 14.60 -8.24
C GLY A 175 5.23 13.72 -9.11
N GLU A 176 5.91 12.80 -8.45
CA GLU A 176 6.83 11.86 -9.09
C GLU A 176 6.58 10.44 -8.61
N TRP A 177 6.73 9.49 -9.51
CA TRP A 177 6.77 8.07 -9.21
C TRP A 177 8.23 7.62 -9.09
N LEU A 178 8.68 7.37 -7.87
CA LEU A 178 10.04 6.94 -7.57
C LEU A 178 10.15 5.43 -7.74
N ALA A 179 11.00 4.98 -8.66
CA ALA A 179 11.18 3.56 -8.94
C ALA A 179 11.81 2.82 -7.75
N LEU A 180 11.17 1.76 -7.29
CA LEU A 180 11.72 0.84 -6.29
C LEU A 180 12.50 -0.28 -6.99
N VAL A 181 13.66 0.08 -7.53
CA VAL A 181 14.55 -0.79 -8.30
C VAL A 181 15.93 -0.81 -7.62
N HIS A 182 16.47 -2.00 -7.39
CA HIS A 182 17.80 -2.17 -6.84
C HIS A 182 18.84 -1.40 -7.67
N GLY A 183 19.71 -0.65 -7.00
CA GLY A 183 20.69 0.25 -7.61
C GLY A 183 20.18 1.66 -7.93
N GLN A 184 18.87 1.96 -7.74
CA GLN A 184 18.29 3.29 -7.95
C GLN A 184 17.78 3.88 -6.63
N ASN A 185 17.62 5.20 -6.56
CA ASN A 185 17.01 5.92 -5.44
C ASN A 185 17.58 5.53 -4.06
N GLY A 186 18.87 5.20 -3.99
CA GLY A 186 19.52 4.77 -2.76
C GLY A 186 19.24 3.31 -2.35
N LEU A 187 18.57 2.51 -3.18
CA LEU A 187 18.26 1.10 -2.90
C LEU A 187 19.47 0.22 -3.26
N THR A 188 20.51 0.32 -2.46
CA THR A 188 21.82 -0.31 -2.69
C THR A 188 22.18 -1.25 -1.53
N VAL A 189 23.21 -2.07 -1.75
CA VAL A 189 23.75 -2.99 -0.73
C VAL A 189 24.17 -2.23 0.54
N GLU A 190 24.78 -1.06 0.38
CA GLU A 190 25.24 -0.20 1.49
C GLU A 190 24.08 0.26 2.37
N ASN A 191 22.87 0.42 1.79
CA ASN A 191 21.67 0.82 2.48
C ASN A 191 20.78 -0.38 2.89
N GLY A 192 21.29 -1.62 2.79
CA GLY A 192 20.64 -2.83 3.26
C GLY A 192 19.75 -3.54 2.22
N PHE A 193 19.83 -3.13 0.94
CA PHE A 193 19.11 -3.79 -0.16
C PHE A 193 20.08 -4.58 -1.01
N THR A 194 20.16 -5.90 -0.79
CA THR A 194 21.14 -6.76 -1.45
C THR A 194 20.80 -7.06 -2.91
N ASP A 195 19.52 -7.05 -3.23
CA ASP A 195 18.98 -7.34 -4.56
C ASP A 195 17.55 -6.81 -4.73
N GLN A 196 16.93 -7.09 -5.88
CA GLN A 196 15.56 -6.68 -6.14
C GLN A 196 14.51 -7.42 -5.28
N ALA A 197 14.80 -8.65 -4.86
CA ALA A 197 13.88 -9.39 -4.00
C ALA A 197 13.80 -8.75 -2.60
N GLU A 198 14.94 -8.28 -2.08
CA GLU A 198 14.99 -7.54 -0.81
C GLU A 198 14.23 -6.20 -0.89
N VAL A 199 14.34 -5.48 -2.02
CA VAL A 199 13.55 -4.25 -2.27
C VAL A 199 12.05 -4.53 -2.22
N LEU A 200 11.59 -5.57 -2.90
CA LEU A 200 10.16 -5.90 -2.97
C LEU A 200 9.63 -6.49 -1.65
N LEU A 201 10.45 -7.28 -0.95
CA LEU A 201 10.13 -7.84 0.36
C LEU A 201 9.97 -6.74 1.43
N ASN A 202 10.82 -5.72 1.37
CA ASN A 202 10.85 -4.60 2.30
C ASN A 202 10.40 -3.29 1.64
N ALA A 203 9.30 -3.34 0.87
CA ALA A 203 8.83 -2.19 0.08
C ALA A 203 8.59 -0.92 0.91
N ARG A 204 8.17 -1.02 2.18
CA ARG A 204 8.07 0.12 3.10
C ARG A 204 9.42 0.77 3.37
N ALA A 205 10.45 -0.03 3.71
CA ALA A 205 11.80 0.48 3.93
C ALA A 205 12.41 1.03 2.63
N ALA A 206 12.09 0.42 1.49
CA ALA A 206 12.51 0.93 0.18
C ALA A 206 11.87 2.29 -0.13
N ALA A 207 10.61 2.48 0.22
CA ALA A 207 9.90 3.75 0.08
C ALA A 207 10.47 4.84 1.01
N ASP A 208 10.79 4.47 2.27
CA ASP A 208 11.50 5.35 3.21
C ASP A 208 12.82 5.85 2.60
N GLN A 209 13.63 4.92 2.06
CA GLN A 209 14.95 5.22 1.47
C GLN A 209 14.83 6.07 0.19
N ALA A 210 13.82 5.81 -0.64
CA ALA A 210 13.58 6.56 -1.86
C ALA A 210 13.08 7.99 -1.61
N GLY A 211 12.62 8.32 -0.40
CA GLY A 211 12.11 9.64 -0.05
C GLY A 211 10.66 9.88 -0.52
N ALA A 212 9.81 8.87 -0.40
CA ALA A 212 8.39 8.96 -0.65
C ALA A 212 7.69 9.89 0.36
N THR A 213 6.50 10.39 0.01
CA THR A 213 5.70 11.22 0.91
C THR A 213 4.87 10.33 1.87
N PRO A 214 5.10 10.41 3.20
CA PRO A 214 4.30 9.67 4.17
C PRO A 214 2.88 10.23 4.24
N MET A 215 1.86 9.35 4.12
CA MET A 215 0.46 9.71 3.99
C MET A 215 -0.37 9.38 5.24
N ASP A 216 -1.58 9.91 5.30
CA ASP A 216 -2.54 9.71 6.38
C ASP A 216 -3.42 8.49 6.12
N ARG A 217 -2.86 7.27 6.25
CA ARG A 217 -3.53 5.98 5.98
C ARG A 217 -4.14 5.93 4.57
N PRO A 218 -3.33 5.74 3.54
CA PRO A 218 -3.85 5.57 2.18
C PRO A 218 -4.59 4.24 2.07
N GLU A 219 -5.88 4.32 1.83
CA GLU A 219 -6.77 3.18 1.71
C GLU A 219 -7.11 2.89 0.24
N TRP A 220 -8.35 3.19 -0.13
CA TRP A 220 -8.85 2.86 -1.45
C TRP A 220 -8.35 3.83 -2.52
N VAL A 221 -8.10 3.27 -3.70
CA VAL A 221 -7.84 4.04 -4.91
C VAL A 221 -8.99 3.82 -5.89
N ALA A 222 -9.38 4.85 -6.61
CA ALA A 222 -10.32 4.77 -7.72
C ALA A 222 -9.76 5.48 -8.95
N VAL A 223 -10.00 4.92 -10.13
CA VAL A 223 -9.63 5.52 -11.43
C VAL A 223 -10.91 5.88 -12.17
N HIS A 224 -11.03 7.15 -12.55
CA HIS A 224 -12.19 7.62 -13.32
C HIS A 224 -12.20 6.96 -14.71
N PRO A 225 -13.29 6.28 -15.12
CA PRO A 225 -13.28 5.38 -16.28
C PRO A 225 -13.07 6.08 -17.63
N ARG A 226 -13.29 7.40 -17.70
CA ARG A 226 -13.14 8.19 -18.95
C ARG A 226 -11.91 9.10 -18.91
N SER A 227 -11.80 9.95 -17.87
CA SER A 227 -10.69 10.92 -17.76
C SER A 227 -9.40 10.26 -17.29
N ARG A 228 -9.46 9.07 -16.65
CA ARG A 228 -8.34 8.38 -16.00
C ARG A 228 -7.71 9.15 -14.84
N GLU A 229 -8.39 10.18 -14.35
CA GLU A 229 -8.05 10.79 -13.07
C GLU A 229 -8.06 9.74 -11.97
N VAL A 230 -7.09 9.80 -11.09
CA VAL A 230 -6.94 8.85 -9.99
C VAL A 230 -7.23 9.54 -8.67
N TYR A 231 -7.98 8.88 -7.83
CA TYR A 231 -8.37 9.35 -6.50
C TYR A 231 -7.87 8.37 -5.46
N VAL A 232 -7.35 8.87 -4.34
CA VAL A 232 -6.99 8.06 -3.18
C VAL A 232 -7.63 8.64 -1.93
N THR A 233 -8.26 7.76 -1.15
CA THR A 233 -8.77 8.12 0.17
C THR A 233 -7.65 8.03 1.20
N LEU A 234 -7.57 9.03 2.07
CA LEU A 234 -6.68 9.09 3.23
C LEU A 234 -7.56 9.19 4.46
N THR A 235 -7.68 8.08 5.20
CA THR A 235 -8.74 7.89 6.20
C THR A 235 -8.62 8.80 7.40
N ASN A 236 -7.48 8.83 8.04
CA ASN A 236 -7.16 9.71 9.18
C ASN A 236 -5.70 9.53 9.62
N ASN A 237 -5.20 10.43 10.46
CA ASN A 237 -3.92 10.26 11.17
C ASN A 237 -3.87 11.22 12.38
N ASP A 238 -4.17 10.72 13.56
CA ASP A 238 -4.12 11.45 14.82
C ASP A 238 -2.68 11.85 15.23
N ASN A 239 -1.67 11.22 14.62
CA ASN A 239 -0.26 11.51 14.83
C ASN A 239 0.34 12.48 13.79
N ARG A 240 -0.44 12.99 12.84
CA ARG A 240 0.02 14.03 11.91
C ARG A 240 0.28 15.34 12.70
N GLY A 241 1.42 15.96 12.46
CA GLY A 241 1.90 17.11 13.24
C GLY A 241 2.64 16.73 14.55
N VAL A 242 2.63 15.44 14.93
CA VAL A 242 3.34 14.91 16.10
C VAL A 242 4.51 14.01 15.63
N LYS A 243 4.20 12.90 14.98
CA LYS A 243 5.21 11.95 14.48
C LYS A 243 5.63 12.28 13.04
N TRP A 244 4.72 12.76 12.22
CA TRP A 244 4.99 13.23 10.86
C TRP A 244 4.59 14.68 10.72
N PRO A 245 5.43 15.54 10.11
CA PRO A 245 5.08 16.94 9.88
C PRO A 245 3.85 17.05 8.96
N THR A 246 3.12 18.14 9.07
CA THR A 246 2.14 18.51 8.05
C THR A 246 2.84 18.91 6.77
N ASP A 247 2.23 18.58 5.64
CA ASP A 247 2.66 18.98 4.31
C ASP A 247 1.42 19.32 3.46
N LYS A 248 1.61 19.68 2.18
CA LYS A 248 0.50 20.07 1.32
C LYS A 248 -0.48 18.92 1.02
N ALA A 249 0.00 17.67 1.01
CA ALA A 249 -0.84 16.49 0.81
C ALA A 249 -1.55 16.06 2.10
N ASN A 250 -0.97 16.40 3.26
CA ASN A 250 -1.47 16.09 4.59
C ASN A 250 -1.51 17.40 5.44
N PRO A 251 -2.45 18.31 5.13
CA PRO A 251 -2.36 19.69 5.60
C PRO A 251 -2.80 19.91 7.06
N ARG A 252 -3.45 18.94 7.68
CA ARG A 252 -4.06 19.10 9.00
C ARG A 252 -3.32 18.33 10.08
N PRO A 253 -2.90 19.02 11.18
CA PRO A 253 -2.41 18.30 12.37
C PRO A 253 -3.59 17.55 13.02
N VAL A 254 -3.29 16.41 13.67
CA VAL A 254 -4.30 15.56 14.33
C VAL A 254 -5.50 15.35 13.39
N ASN A 255 -5.22 14.80 12.23
CA ASN A 255 -6.21 14.64 11.16
C ASN A 255 -7.19 13.50 11.48
N LEU A 256 -8.32 13.82 12.12
CA LEU A 256 -9.29 12.81 12.56
C LEU A 256 -10.26 12.38 11.46
N HIS A 257 -10.43 13.16 10.40
CA HIS A 257 -11.46 12.93 9.41
C HIS A 257 -10.93 12.53 8.02
N GLY A 258 -9.64 12.74 7.76
CA GLY A 258 -9.03 12.39 6.49
C GLY A 258 -9.33 13.36 5.35
N GLN A 259 -8.91 12.98 4.16
CA GLN A 259 -9.08 13.71 2.90
C GLN A 259 -9.05 12.77 1.69
N ILE A 260 -9.39 13.31 0.54
CA ILE A 260 -9.20 12.64 -0.75
C ILE A 260 -8.23 13.47 -1.57
N LEU A 261 -7.19 12.84 -2.10
CA LEU A 261 -6.33 13.43 -3.13
C LEU A 261 -6.78 12.97 -4.51
N ARG A 262 -6.52 13.82 -5.50
CA ARG A 262 -6.72 13.52 -6.92
C ARG A 262 -5.46 13.84 -7.70
N TRP A 263 -5.11 13.00 -8.67
CA TRP A 263 -4.03 13.31 -9.60
C TRP A 263 -4.34 12.90 -11.03
N ASN A 264 -3.60 13.53 -11.93
CA ASN A 264 -3.57 13.21 -13.35
C ASN A 264 -2.16 12.77 -13.72
N GLU A 265 -2.03 11.58 -14.29
CA GLU A 265 -0.77 11.14 -14.87
C GLU A 265 -0.39 12.06 -16.04
N LYS A 266 0.91 12.31 -16.19
CA LYS A 266 1.42 13.10 -17.31
C LYS A 266 0.96 12.49 -18.65
N ASP A 267 0.41 13.31 -19.52
CA ASP A 267 -0.10 12.94 -20.84
C ASP A 267 -1.21 11.86 -20.79
N ALA A 268 -1.90 11.73 -19.67
CA ALA A 268 -2.87 10.67 -19.37
C ALA A 268 -2.32 9.25 -19.60
N ASP A 269 -0.99 9.07 -19.53
CA ASP A 269 -0.30 7.81 -19.67
C ASP A 269 -0.20 7.09 -18.32
N PRO A 270 -0.83 5.92 -18.11
CA PRO A 270 -0.74 5.21 -16.85
C PRO A 270 0.70 4.81 -16.46
N THR A 271 1.61 4.77 -17.43
CA THR A 271 3.01 4.40 -17.19
C THR A 271 3.94 5.60 -16.94
N ALA A 272 3.42 6.84 -16.99
CA ALA A 272 4.21 8.04 -16.72
C ALA A 272 4.88 8.00 -15.36
N THR A 273 6.03 8.63 -15.23
CA THR A 273 6.76 8.76 -13.94
C THR A 273 6.54 10.10 -13.27
N ALA A 274 5.69 10.95 -13.83
CA ALA A 274 5.31 12.25 -13.29
C ALA A 274 3.80 12.44 -13.38
N PHE A 275 3.25 13.19 -12.42
CA PHE A 275 1.84 13.54 -12.34
C PHE A 275 1.63 14.94 -11.78
N THR A 276 0.43 15.47 -11.90
CA THR A 276 -0.01 16.67 -11.19
C THR A 276 -1.13 16.31 -10.23
N TRP A 277 -1.17 16.92 -9.05
CA TRP A 277 -2.08 16.53 -7.99
C TRP A 277 -2.63 17.71 -7.21
N GLU A 278 -3.74 17.46 -6.52
CA GLU A 278 -4.36 18.40 -5.57
C GLU A 278 -5.09 17.66 -4.45
N VAL A 279 -5.39 18.37 -3.37
CA VAL A 279 -6.39 17.92 -2.39
C VAL A 279 -7.76 18.13 -3.01
N PHE A 280 -8.45 17.05 -3.36
CA PHE A 280 -9.77 17.10 -3.98
C PHE A 280 -10.83 17.56 -2.98
N LEU A 281 -10.78 17.01 -1.76
CA LEU A 281 -11.60 17.46 -0.64
C LEU A 281 -10.93 17.17 0.70
N LEU A 282 -11.28 17.95 1.70
CA LEU A 282 -11.02 17.65 3.10
C LEU A 282 -12.31 17.09 3.71
N ALA A 283 -12.22 15.93 4.34
CA ALA A 283 -13.32 15.39 5.14
C ALA A 283 -13.39 16.10 6.50
N GLY A 284 -14.54 16.11 7.16
CA GLY A 284 -14.71 16.74 8.46
C GLY A 284 -16.11 17.26 8.68
N GLU A 285 -16.26 18.08 9.72
CA GLU A 285 -17.48 18.83 10.02
C GLU A 285 -17.82 19.78 8.85
N GLN A 286 -19.09 19.96 8.61
CA GLN A 286 -19.51 20.91 7.57
C GLN A 286 -19.01 22.33 7.87
N PRO A 287 -18.69 23.16 6.85
CA PRO A 287 -18.31 24.55 7.05
C PRO A 287 -19.35 25.32 7.88
N GLY A 288 -18.89 25.99 8.94
CA GLY A 288 -19.74 26.71 9.87
C GLY A 288 -20.39 25.88 10.98
N ALA A 289 -20.08 24.57 11.06
CA ALA A 289 -20.50 23.75 12.20
C ALA A 289 -19.98 24.32 13.52
N LYS A 290 -20.75 24.10 14.58
CA LYS A 290 -20.39 24.49 15.95
C LYS A 290 -20.19 23.24 16.79
N ASP A 291 -19.19 23.29 17.67
CA ASP A 291 -18.98 22.25 18.67
C ASP A 291 -20.09 22.25 19.76
N ALA A 292 -20.00 21.30 20.69
CA ALA A 292 -20.96 21.18 21.79
C ALA A 292 -21.04 22.43 22.70
N SER A 293 -20.04 23.28 22.69
CA SER A 293 -20.00 24.54 23.42
C SER A 293 -20.58 25.74 22.64
N GLY A 294 -20.98 25.51 21.37
CA GLY A 294 -21.49 26.53 20.46
C GLY A 294 -20.41 27.36 19.75
N GLN A 295 -19.12 27.01 19.91
CA GLN A 295 -18.01 27.62 19.19
C GLN A 295 -17.85 27.00 17.80
N PRO A 296 -17.29 27.75 16.82
CA PRO A 296 -16.96 27.19 15.51
C PRO A 296 -16.06 25.96 15.65
N ALA A 297 -16.33 24.91 14.87
CA ALA A 297 -15.47 23.75 14.82
C ALA A 297 -14.03 24.14 14.45
N PRO A 298 -13.02 23.55 15.10
CA PRO A 298 -11.61 23.85 14.80
C PRO A 298 -11.27 23.61 13.32
N PRO A 299 -10.38 24.41 12.71
CA PRO A 299 -10.02 24.29 11.31
C PRO A 299 -9.52 22.88 10.91
N ASN A 300 -8.84 22.18 11.81
CA ASN A 300 -8.38 20.80 11.57
C ASN A 300 -9.51 19.76 11.59
N LEU A 301 -10.70 20.11 12.06
CA LEU A 301 -11.90 19.27 12.04
C LEU A 301 -12.91 19.70 10.98
N THR A 302 -12.74 20.85 10.34
CA THR A 302 -13.67 21.38 9.34
C THR A 302 -13.33 20.84 7.96
N GLY A 303 -14.33 20.25 7.28
CA GLY A 303 -14.23 19.76 5.91
C GLY A 303 -14.59 20.83 4.88
N THR A 304 -14.54 20.43 3.61
CA THR A 304 -14.91 21.29 2.46
C THR A 304 -16.28 20.98 1.88
N ILE A 305 -16.97 19.98 2.42
CA ILE A 305 -18.32 19.55 1.96
C ILE A 305 -19.36 20.26 2.77
N ASN A 306 -20.35 20.88 2.07
CA ASN A 306 -21.53 21.46 2.69
C ASN A 306 -22.64 20.43 2.86
N GLY A 307 -23.39 20.55 3.95
CA GLY A 307 -24.64 19.82 4.16
C GLY A 307 -24.59 18.69 5.17
N ASP A 308 -23.45 18.03 5.35
CA ASP A 308 -23.32 16.96 6.35
C ASP A 308 -21.85 16.75 6.73
N ILE A 309 -21.62 15.92 7.76
CA ILE A 309 -20.31 15.43 8.13
C ILE A 309 -19.89 14.37 7.11
N PHE A 310 -18.66 14.46 6.63
CA PHE A 310 -18.00 13.42 5.86
C PHE A 310 -16.68 13.07 6.55
N SER A 311 -16.47 11.82 6.87
CA SER A 311 -15.34 11.39 7.71
C SER A 311 -14.82 10.04 7.30
N SER A 312 -13.51 9.86 7.43
CA SER A 312 -12.78 8.61 7.22
C SER A 312 -13.14 7.95 5.87
N PRO A 313 -12.90 8.68 4.77
CA PRO A 313 -13.18 8.19 3.44
C PRO A 313 -12.38 6.94 3.10
#